data_75cfa8e282d47fe636d586a23fa4ea1e
#
_entry.id   75cfa8e282d47fe636d586a23fa4ea1e
#
_cell.length_a   1.000
_cell.length_b   1.000
_cell.length_c   1.000
_cell.angle_alpha   90.00
_cell.angle_beta   90.00
_cell.angle_gamma   90.00
#
_symmetry.space_group_name_H-M   'P 1'
#
loop_
_entity.id
_entity.type
_entity.pdbx_description
1 polymer ?
#
loop_
_entity_poly.entity_id
_entity_poly.type
_entity_poly.pdbx_seq_one_letter_code
_entity_poly.pdbx_strand_id
1 'polypeptide(L)'
;MKEVLIYTDGSCLGNPGPGGYGVILSYKGHIRELAQGFIHTTNNRMELMAVIVGLSSLKEPCNVTITTDSQYVKNGMTSWLEGWKRRNWVSSTKAPVKNKDLWQRLDKECSRHKITFKWVKGHAGHAENERCDELARTAALGDNKILDEGFCS
;
A
#
# COMPACT_ATOMS: atom_id res chain seq x y z
N MET A 1 -20.68 -4.20 10.36
CA MET A 1 -19.77 -4.03 9.21
C MET A 1 -19.12 -5.36 8.87
N LYS A 2 -18.83 -5.56 7.61
CA LYS A 2 -18.12 -6.77 7.16
C LYS A 2 -16.69 -6.80 7.69
N GLU A 3 -16.26 -7.97 8.11
CA GLU A 3 -14.88 -8.21 8.55
C GLU A 3 -14.05 -8.65 7.35
N VAL A 4 -13.07 -7.85 6.96
CA VAL A 4 -12.24 -8.13 5.80
C VAL A 4 -10.77 -8.18 6.21
N LEU A 5 -10.05 -9.17 5.71
CA LEU A 5 -8.60 -9.25 5.89
C LEU A 5 -7.93 -8.82 4.59
N ILE A 6 -6.95 -7.94 4.70
CA ILE A 6 -6.17 -7.46 3.55
C ILE A 6 -4.69 -7.71 3.83
N TYR A 7 -4.00 -8.30 2.86
CA TYR A 7 -2.56 -8.50 2.87
C TYR A 7 -1.96 -7.73 1.72
N THR A 8 -0.84 -7.06 1.92
CA THR A 8 -0.26 -6.17 0.91
C THR A 8 1.25 -6.33 0.84
N ASP A 9 1.80 -6.08 -0.36
CA ASP A 9 3.23 -5.97 -0.56
C ASP A 9 3.53 -5.11 -1.79
N GLY A 10 4.70 -4.50 -1.81
CA GLY A 10 5.21 -3.75 -2.94
C GLY A 10 6.60 -4.19 -3.30
N SER A 11 6.96 -4.05 -4.57
CA SER A 11 8.26 -4.44 -5.08
C SER A 11 8.73 -3.45 -6.13
N CYS A 12 10.03 -3.23 -6.20
CA CYS A 12 10.61 -2.36 -7.21
C CYS A 12 11.97 -2.90 -7.64
N LEU A 13 12.17 -2.97 -8.96
CA LEU A 13 13.41 -3.44 -9.55
C LEU A 13 14.32 -2.24 -9.78
N GLY A 14 15.32 -2.04 -8.91
CA GLY A 14 16.21 -0.89 -8.99
C GLY A 14 15.51 0.41 -8.62
N ASN A 15 15.34 0.73 -7.47
CA ASN A 15 14.57 1.78 -6.79
C ASN A 15 15.15 3.19 -7.00
N PRO A 16 14.69 4.04 -7.98
CA PRO A 16 13.50 3.83 -8.81
C PRO A 16 13.71 2.89 -9.99
N GLY A 17 12.61 2.39 -10.50
CA GLY A 17 12.62 1.47 -11.64
C GLY A 17 11.24 0.85 -11.83
N PRO A 18 11.14 -0.23 -12.64
CA PRO A 18 9.88 -0.95 -12.76
C PRO A 18 9.45 -1.51 -11.41
N GLY A 19 8.18 -1.38 -11.10
CA GLY A 19 7.66 -1.87 -9.83
C GLY A 19 6.28 -2.48 -9.96
N GLY A 20 5.77 -2.99 -8.86
CA GLY A 20 4.45 -3.57 -8.80
C GLY A 20 3.97 -3.73 -7.38
N TYR A 21 2.65 -3.92 -7.23
CA TYR A 21 2.06 -4.26 -5.94
C TYR A 21 1.29 -5.56 -6.04
N GLY A 22 1.12 -6.20 -4.90
CA GLY A 22 0.26 -7.37 -4.74
C GLY A 22 -0.63 -7.20 -3.52
N VAL A 23 -1.90 -7.58 -3.67
CA VAL A 23 -2.90 -7.46 -2.62
C VAL A 23 -3.72 -8.75 -2.59
N ILE A 24 -4.00 -9.24 -1.39
CA ILE A 24 -4.95 -10.32 -1.18
C ILE A 24 -6.05 -9.81 -0.25
N LEU A 25 -7.30 -9.97 -0.69
CA LEU A 25 -8.46 -9.68 0.15
C LEU A 25 -9.14 -10.99 0.51
N SER A 26 -9.49 -11.13 1.77
CA SER A 26 -10.19 -12.33 2.26
C SER A 26 -11.46 -11.91 3.02
N TYR A 27 -12.59 -12.47 2.60
CA TYR A 27 -13.88 -12.23 3.24
C TYR A 27 -14.65 -13.54 3.28
N LYS A 28 -14.91 -14.04 4.48
CA LYS A 28 -15.67 -15.28 4.70
C LYS A 28 -15.19 -16.45 3.82
N GLY A 29 -13.87 -16.61 3.71
CA GLY A 29 -13.27 -17.66 2.90
C GLY A 29 -13.18 -17.37 1.41
N HIS A 30 -13.73 -16.25 0.94
CA HIS A 30 -13.57 -15.82 -0.45
C HIS A 30 -12.28 -15.01 -0.57
N ILE A 31 -11.44 -15.42 -1.52
CA ILE A 31 -10.12 -14.80 -1.74
C ILE A 31 -10.13 -14.08 -3.07
N ARG A 32 -9.63 -12.84 -3.06
CA ARG A 32 -9.44 -12.05 -4.27
C ARG A 32 -8.00 -11.53 -4.29
N GLU A 33 -7.34 -11.68 -5.42
CA GLU A 33 -5.98 -11.20 -5.62
C GLU A 33 -6.00 -10.01 -6.57
N LEU A 34 -5.23 -8.97 -6.24
CA LEU A 34 -5.05 -7.79 -7.10
C LEU A 34 -3.56 -7.57 -7.28
N ALA A 35 -3.16 -7.20 -8.48
CA ALA A 35 -1.77 -6.87 -8.79
C ALA A 35 -1.72 -5.91 -9.96
N GLN A 36 -0.71 -5.04 -9.98
CA GLN A 36 -0.47 -4.13 -11.10
C GLN A 36 1.00 -3.77 -11.14
N GLY A 37 1.57 -3.74 -12.34
CA GLY A 37 2.92 -3.29 -12.58
C GLY A 37 2.97 -1.86 -13.06
N PHE A 38 4.12 -1.19 -12.83
CA PHE A 38 4.37 0.20 -13.19
C PHE A 38 5.70 0.31 -13.91
N ILE A 39 5.75 1.19 -14.91
CA ILE A 39 6.95 1.33 -15.76
C ILE A 39 8.11 1.90 -14.95
N HIS A 40 7.84 2.90 -14.10
CA HIS A 40 8.87 3.58 -13.32
C HIS A 40 8.25 4.12 -12.02
N THR A 41 8.75 3.65 -10.89
CA THR A 41 8.22 4.00 -9.57
C THR A 41 9.26 3.72 -8.49
N THR A 42 8.85 3.69 -7.23
CA THR A 42 9.70 3.36 -6.10
C THR A 42 9.07 2.28 -5.23
N ASN A 43 9.88 1.63 -4.42
CA ASN A 43 9.39 0.62 -3.49
C ASN A 43 8.36 1.21 -2.52
N ASN A 44 8.65 2.39 -1.97
CA ASN A 44 7.74 3.03 -1.01
C ASN A 44 6.38 3.37 -1.62
N ARG A 45 6.38 3.83 -2.88
CA ARG A 45 5.12 4.11 -3.56
C ARG A 45 4.31 2.83 -3.79
N MET A 46 4.96 1.73 -4.12
CA MET A 46 4.28 0.44 -4.32
C MET A 46 3.70 -0.10 -3.01
N GLU A 47 4.41 0.07 -1.90
CA GLU A 47 3.90 -0.32 -0.58
C GLU A 47 2.64 0.47 -0.22
N LEU A 48 2.64 1.78 -0.44
CA LEU A 48 1.47 2.62 -0.20
C LEU A 48 0.32 2.27 -1.15
N MET A 49 0.63 2.11 -2.43
CA MET A 49 -0.38 1.82 -3.45
C MET A 49 -1.11 0.52 -3.15
N ALA A 50 -0.40 -0.50 -2.68
CA ALA A 50 -1.00 -1.77 -2.32
C ALA A 50 -2.11 -1.59 -1.27
N VAL A 51 -1.83 -0.83 -0.22
CA VAL A 51 -2.82 -0.58 0.83
C VAL A 51 -4.01 0.22 0.29
N ILE A 52 -3.72 1.28 -0.48
CA ILE A 52 -4.76 2.13 -1.07
C ILE A 52 -5.70 1.31 -1.96
N VAL A 53 -5.14 0.50 -2.85
CA VAL A 53 -5.93 -0.29 -3.80
C VAL A 53 -6.76 -1.34 -3.07
N GLY A 54 -6.18 -1.99 -2.04
CA GLY A 54 -6.92 -2.93 -1.23
C GLY A 54 -8.15 -2.30 -0.60
N LEU A 55 -7.98 -1.13 0.02
CA LEU A 55 -9.08 -0.42 0.66
C LEU A 55 -10.09 0.13 -0.35
N SER A 56 -9.60 0.70 -1.46
CA SER A 56 -10.50 1.30 -2.47
C SER A 56 -11.33 0.28 -3.22
N SER A 57 -10.92 -0.98 -3.22
CA SER A 57 -11.70 -2.05 -3.85
C SER A 57 -12.95 -2.43 -3.06
N LEU A 58 -13.06 -1.99 -1.81
CA LEU A 58 -14.22 -2.26 -0.96
C LEU A 58 -15.31 -1.25 -1.24
N LYS A 59 -16.49 -1.73 -1.58
CA LYS A 59 -17.60 -0.88 -2.01
C LYS A 59 -18.38 -0.23 -0.88
N GLU A 60 -18.22 -0.74 0.35
CA GLU A 60 -18.92 -0.23 1.52
C GLU A 60 -17.96 -0.14 2.70
N PRO A 61 -18.30 0.63 3.74
CA PRO A 61 -17.47 0.67 4.94
C PRO A 61 -17.34 -0.72 5.56
N CYS A 62 -16.11 -1.11 5.89
CA CYS A 62 -15.79 -2.42 6.45
C CYS A 62 -14.92 -2.29 7.68
N ASN A 63 -14.90 -3.33 8.48
CA ASN A 63 -13.95 -3.50 9.57
C ASN A 63 -12.77 -4.28 8.98
N VAL A 64 -11.64 -3.61 8.79
CA VAL A 64 -10.53 -4.14 8.01
C VAL A 64 -9.31 -4.37 8.87
N THR A 65 -8.70 -5.55 8.74
CA THR A 65 -7.38 -5.83 9.30
C THR A 65 -6.39 -5.89 8.14
N ILE A 66 -5.40 -4.99 8.14
CA ILE A 66 -4.37 -4.93 7.11
C ILE A 66 -3.08 -5.52 7.68
N THR A 67 -2.57 -6.57 7.03
CA THR A 67 -1.29 -7.17 7.39
C THR A 67 -0.24 -6.76 6.37
N THR A 68 0.83 -6.11 6.84
CA THR A 68 1.92 -5.65 5.98
C THR A 68 3.24 -5.68 6.76
N ASP A 69 4.36 -5.84 6.03
CA ASP A 69 5.70 -5.75 6.61
C ASP A 69 6.38 -4.41 6.32
N SER A 70 5.70 -3.49 5.66
CA SER A 70 6.29 -2.21 5.26
C SER A 70 6.55 -1.31 6.46
N GLN A 71 7.82 -1.08 6.77
CA GLN A 71 8.22 -0.12 7.81
C GLN A 71 7.84 1.30 7.42
N TYR A 72 7.89 1.62 6.12
CA TYR A 72 7.53 2.93 5.63
C TYR A 72 6.06 3.26 5.90
N VAL A 73 5.16 2.31 5.58
CA VAL A 73 3.73 2.48 5.86
C VAL A 73 3.50 2.57 7.37
N LYS A 74 4.16 1.70 8.13
CA LYS A 74 4.05 1.71 9.59
C LYS A 74 4.45 3.05 10.19
N ASN A 75 5.63 3.55 9.81
CA ASN A 75 6.14 4.80 10.37
C ASN A 75 5.25 5.98 10.00
N GLY A 76 4.77 6.01 8.76
CA GLY A 76 3.87 7.07 8.32
C GLY A 76 2.56 7.07 9.09
N MET A 77 1.94 5.92 9.23
CA MET A 77 0.64 5.81 9.91
C MET A 77 0.72 6.06 11.41
N THR A 78 1.83 5.64 12.04
CA THR A 78 1.95 5.73 13.51
C THR A 78 2.65 7.00 13.98
N SER A 79 3.49 7.63 13.15
CA SER A 79 4.38 8.71 13.60
C SER A 79 4.30 9.99 12.77
N TRP A 80 4.04 9.91 11.46
CA TRP A 80 4.20 11.08 10.59
C TRP A 80 2.89 11.73 10.16
N LEU A 81 1.86 10.95 9.91
CA LEU A 81 0.63 11.40 9.23
C LEU A 81 -0.05 12.56 9.97
N GLU A 82 -0.22 12.43 11.28
CA GLU A 82 -0.89 13.46 12.07
C GLU A 82 -0.16 14.80 12.02
N GLY A 83 1.17 14.77 12.07
CA GLY A 83 1.98 15.98 11.95
C GLY A 83 1.84 16.62 10.58
N TRP A 84 1.84 15.82 9.52
CA TRP A 84 1.65 16.34 8.16
C TRP A 84 0.28 17.00 8.01
N LYS A 85 -0.76 16.39 8.51
CA LYS A 85 -2.12 16.96 8.46
C LYS A 85 -2.19 18.28 9.19
N ARG A 86 -1.57 18.38 10.39
CA ARG A 86 -1.54 19.62 11.17
C ARG A 86 -0.74 20.73 10.49
N ARG A 87 0.28 20.38 9.71
CA ARG A 87 1.13 21.33 8.99
C ARG A 87 0.68 21.56 7.55
N ASN A 88 -0.55 21.18 7.24
CA ASN A 88 -1.12 21.33 5.89
C ASN A 88 -0.27 20.63 4.82
N TRP A 89 0.22 19.43 5.15
CA TRP A 89 0.99 18.55 4.26
C TRP A 89 2.36 19.12 3.85
N VAL A 90 2.95 19.85 4.74
CA VAL A 90 4.34 20.33 4.60
C VAL A 90 5.17 19.65 5.70
N SER A 91 6.39 19.26 5.37
CA SER A 91 7.29 18.62 6.34
C SER A 91 7.75 19.63 7.40
N SER A 92 8.41 19.14 8.44
CA SER A 92 8.96 19.99 9.50
C SER A 92 9.99 20.98 8.98
N THR A 93 10.61 20.70 7.84
CA THR A 93 11.58 21.60 7.18
C THR A 93 10.93 22.50 6.12
N LYS A 94 9.60 22.54 6.09
CA LYS A 94 8.79 23.33 5.14
C LYS A 94 8.90 22.84 3.68
N ALA A 95 9.47 21.66 3.45
CA ALA A 95 9.45 21.03 2.13
C ALA A 95 8.14 20.26 1.92
N PRO A 96 7.69 20.05 0.67
CA PRO A 96 6.52 19.20 0.41
C PRO A 96 6.75 17.78 0.96
N VAL A 97 5.70 17.18 1.49
CA VAL A 97 5.77 15.80 1.98
C VAL A 97 6.01 14.85 0.80
N LYS A 98 7.01 14.00 0.93
CA LYS A 98 7.33 13.01 -0.11
C LYS A 98 6.18 12.01 -0.24
N ASN A 99 5.79 11.71 -1.48
CA ASN A 99 4.65 10.82 -1.78
C ASN A 99 3.33 11.35 -1.21
N LYS A 100 3.21 12.66 -1.10
CA LYS A 100 2.02 13.33 -0.58
C LYS A 100 0.74 12.84 -1.25
N ASP A 101 0.75 12.66 -2.56
CA ASP A 101 -0.40 12.20 -3.33
C ASP A 101 -0.93 10.88 -2.79
N LEU A 102 -0.05 9.93 -2.53
CA LEU A 102 -0.44 8.61 -2.03
C LEU A 102 -0.83 8.65 -0.55
N TRP A 103 -0.10 9.42 0.27
CA TRP A 103 -0.46 9.54 1.67
C TRP A 103 -1.84 10.18 1.86
N GLN A 104 -2.19 11.16 1.03
CA GLN A 104 -3.51 11.78 1.08
C GLN A 104 -4.60 10.82 0.64
N ARG A 105 -4.34 10.02 -0.40
CA ARG A 105 -5.27 8.97 -0.84
C ARG A 105 -5.48 7.92 0.25
N LEU A 106 -4.39 7.50 0.90
CA LEU A 106 -4.47 6.52 1.99
C LEU A 106 -5.28 7.07 3.16
N ASP A 107 -5.03 8.31 3.57
CA ASP A 107 -5.78 8.95 4.64
C ASP A 107 -7.29 8.97 4.34
N LYS A 108 -7.63 9.32 3.10
CA LYS A 108 -9.03 9.34 2.68
C LYS A 108 -9.67 7.96 2.73
N GLU A 109 -8.96 6.92 2.25
CA GLU A 109 -9.48 5.56 2.30
C GLU A 109 -9.63 5.06 3.75
N CYS A 110 -8.68 5.39 4.60
CA CYS A 110 -8.76 5.02 6.02
C CYS A 110 -9.97 5.63 6.71
N SER A 111 -10.40 6.81 6.29
CA SER A 111 -11.57 7.47 6.89
C SER A 111 -12.89 6.77 6.54
N ARG A 112 -12.92 5.93 5.51
CA ARG A 112 -14.12 5.20 5.09
C ARG A 112 -14.34 3.91 5.88
N HIS A 113 -13.30 3.39 6.53
CA HIS A 113 -13.34 2.07 7.15
C HIS A 113 -12.85 2.13 8.59
N LYS A 114 -13.18 1.10 9.37
CA LYS A 114 -12.55 0.89 10.66
C LYS A 114 -11.36 -0.03 10.44
N ILE A 115 -10.16 0.49 10.63
CA ILE A 115 -8.94 -0.21 10.25
C ILE A 115 -8.07 -0.56 11.45
N THR A 116 -7.59 -1.78 11.47
CA THR A 116 -6.55 -2.26 12.38
C THR A 116 -5.37 -2.69 11.52
N PHE A 117 -4.19 -2.14 11.79
CA PHE A 117 -2.96 -2.58 11.12
C PHE A 117 -2.30 -3.66 11.95
N LYS A 118 -1.88 -4.72 11.25
CA LYS A 118 -1.08 -5.79 11.84
C LYS A 118 0.29 -5.76 11.15
N TRP A 119 1.29 -5.34 11.90
CA TRP A 119 2.65 -5.22 11.39
C TRP A 119 3.36 -6.54 11.59
N VAL A 120 3.91 -7.11 10.51
CA VAL A 120 4.69 -8.34 10.55
C VAL A 120 6.11 -8.05 10.13
N LYS A 121 7.04 -8.91 10.53
CA LYS A 121 8.45 -8.75 10.21
C LYS A 121 8.82 -9.73 9.10
N GLY A 122 9.00 -9.18 7.89
CA GLY A 122 9.32 -9.99 6.72
C GLY A 122 8.15 -10.87 6.29
N HIS A 123 8.41 -11.79 5.37
CA HIS A 123 7.38 -12.66 4.79
C HIS A 123 7.39 -14.06 5.40
N ALA A 124 8.41 -14.40 6.19
CA ALA A 124 8.61 -15.77 6.67
C ALA A 124 7.43 -16.26 7.49
N GLY A 125 6.88 -17.43 7.12
CA GLY A 125 5.78 -18.04 7.83
C GLY A 125 4.39 -17.47 7.56
N HIS A 126 4.28 -16.51 6.64
CA HIS A 126 2.99 -15.89 6.28
C HIS A 126 2.70 -16.15 4.81
N ALA A 127 1.90 -17.20 4.54
CA ALA A 127 1.61 -17.61 3.16
C ALA A 127 0.99 -16.51 2.32
N GLU A 128 0.07 -15.72 2.89
CA GLU A 128 -0.58 -14.61 2.18
C GLU A 128 0.41 -13.50 1.85
N ASN A 129 1.31 -13.17 2.76
CA ASN A 129 2.32 -12.14 2.50
C ASN A 129 3.35 -12.62 1.48
N GLU A 130 3.72 -13.90 1.50
CA GLU A 130 4.58 -14.49 0.47
C GLU A 130 3.91 -14.44 -0.90
N ARG A 131 2.61 -14.72 -0.96
CA ARG A 131 1.84 -14.62 -2.20
C ARG A 131 1.77 -13.18 -2.70
N CYS A 132 1.59 -12.20 -1.81
CA CYS A 132 1.61 -10.79 -2.19
C CYS A 132 2.97 -10.37 -2.76
N ASP A 133 4.06 -10.85 -2.19
CA ASP A 133 5.41 -10.61 -2.72
C ASP A 133 5.56 -11.18 -4.13
N GLU A 134 5.10 -12.40 -4.35
CA GLU A 134 5.12 -13.04 -5.66
C GLU A 134 4.29 -12.24 -6.67
N LEU A 135 3.08 -11.82 -6.31
CA LEU A 135 2.23 -11.00 -7.16
C LEU A 135 2.91 -9.68 -7.53
N ALA A 136 3.52 -9.03 -6.54
CA ALA A 136 4.19 -7.75 -6.75
C ALA A 136 5.39 -7.88 -7.68
N ARG A 137 6.24 -8.89 -7.45
CA ARG A 137 7.43 -9.13 -8.28
C ARG A 137 7.04 -9.53 -9.70
N THR A 138 6.06 -10.39 -9.87
CA THR A 138 5.58 -10.81 -11.17
C THR A 138 5.02 -9.61 -11.95
N ALA A 139 4.27 -8.74 -11.29
CA ALA A 139 3.74 -7.53 -11.92
C ALA A 139 4.86 -6.58 -12.36
N ALA A 140 5.90 -6.42 -11.53
CA ALA A 140 7.04 -5.56 -11.85
C ALA A 140 7.84 -6.08 -13.06
N LEU A 141 7.91 -7.39 -13.22
CA LEU A 141 8.65 -8.03 -14.32
C LEU A 141 7.82 -8.18 -15.59
N GLY A 142 6.51 -8.08 -15.52
CA GLY A 142 5.61 -8.38 -16.63
C GLY A 142 5.52 -7.27 -17.65
N ASP A 143 4.72 -7.53 -18.69
CA ASP A 143 4.53 -6.59 -19.81
C ASP A 143 3.36 -5.65 -19.60
N ASN A 144 2.48 -5.95 -18.66
CA ASN A 144 1.30 -5.13 -18.39
C ASN A 144 1.61 -4.10 -17.31
N LYS A 145 2.37 -3.07 -17.70
CA LYS A 145 2.78 -2.00 -16.77
C LYS A 145 2.21 -0.66 -17.24
N ILE A 146 1.79 0.15 -16.27
CA ILE A 146 1.22 1.47 -16.51
C ILE A 146 2.12 2.54 -15.91
N LEU A 147 1.80 3.81 -16.18
CA LEU A 147 2.53 4.93 -15.59
C LEU A 147 2.11 5.13 -14.13
N ASP A 148 3.08 5.44 -13.29
CA ASP A 148 2.81 5.96 -11.94
C ASP A 148 2.71 7.47 -12.08
N GLU A 149 1.51 7.98 -12.29
CA GLU A 149 1.28 9.37 -12.66
C GLU A 149 1.70 10.38 -11.61
N GLY A 150 1.68 10.00 -10.35
CA GLY A 150 2.07 10.89 -9.26
C GLY A 150 3.55 10.88 -8.94
N PHE A 151 4.34 10.05 -9.64
CA PHE A 151 5.76 9.94 -9.36
C PHE A 151 6.58 10.83 -10.28
N CYS A 152 7.37 11.69 -9.66
CA CYS A 152 8.34 12.55 -10.34
C CYS A 152 9.74 12.11 -9.89
N SER A 153 10.54 11.59 -10.80
CA SER A 153 11.90 11.18 -10.50
C SER A 153 12.88 12.35 -10.46
#